data_0fea8b90e71923d9525f211e56014598
#
_entry.id   0fea8b90e71923d9525f211e56014598
#
_cell.length_a   1.000
_cell.length_b   1.000
_cell.length_c   1.000
_cell.angle_alpha   90.00
_cell.angle_beta   90.00
_cell.angle_gamma   90.00
#
_symmetry.space_group_name_H-M   'P 1'
#
loop_
_entity.id
_entity.type
_entity.pdbx_description
1 polymer ?
#
loop_
_entity_poly.entity_id
_entity_poly.type
_entity_poly.pdbx_seq_one_letter_code
_entity_poly.pdbx_strand_id
1 'polypeptide(L)'
;EALRRYPVSDTSAPARYARAMAYMRKPDLQKSLAEINSLIKDEPNNPYFYEVLGQLHVMMAKPALGIPAYETAVKLKPDAPQLRAALATAQLASDNPALAPAAIANLKVALLRESEDPFTWYEMAQAYSLMKNQPMADLSTAESNYNGGNMRQAFVFASRARRGLPQGSVDWQRANDIIGAAGPQAAQQGR
;
A
#
# COMPACT_ATOMS: atom_id res chain seq x y z
N GLU A 1 16.38 9.50 22.03
CA GLU A 1 17.27 10.54 21.45
C GLU A 1 16.45 11.70 20.90
N ALA A 2 15.49 11.51 19.98
CA ALA A 2 14.71 12.59 19.34
C ALA A 2 13.97 13.49 20.34
N LEU A 3 13.26 12.92 21.32
CA LEU A 3 12.54 13.70 22.33
C LEU A 3 13.44 14.51 23.27
N ARG A 4 14.71 14.10 23.43
CA ARG A 4 15.70 14.86 24.18
C ARG A 4 16.31 15.97 23.33
N ARG A 5 16.52 15.71 22.03
CA ARG A 5 17.09 16.67 21.07
C ARG A 5 16.10 17.79 20.73
N TYR A 6 14.81 17.47 20.69
CA TYR A 6 13.74 18.39 20.33
C TYR A 6 12.74 18.49 21.51
N PRO A 7 13.00 19.32 22.51
CA PRO A 7 12.12 19.49 23.67
C PRO A 7 10.78 20.12 23.24
N VAL A 8 9.76 19.99 24.08
CA VAL A 8 8.40 20.53 23.79
C VAL A 8 8.40 22.05 23.64
N SER A 9 9.37 22.72 24.25
CA SER A 9 9.58 24.18 24.09
C SER A 9 10.02 24.58 22.68
N ASP A 10 10.60 23.68 21.89
CA ASP A 10 10.88 23.91 20.47
C ASP A 10 9.61 23.69 19.64
N THR A 11 8.97 24.77 19.22
CA THR A 11 7.72 24.77 18.45
C THR A 11 7.94 24.79 16.93
N SER A 12 9.17 24.69 16.45
CA SER A 12 9.45 24.63 15.02
C SER A 12 8.82 23.41 14.34
N ALA A 13 8.45 23.53 13.08
CA ALA A 13 7.85 22.41 12.34
C ALA A 13 8.76 21.17 12.29
N PRO A 14 10.09 21.28 12.06
CA PRO A 14 10.98 20.11 12.11
C PRO A 14 11.01 19.43 13.49
N ALA A 15 10.99 20.22 14.59
CA ALA A 15 11.01 19.67 15.94
C ALA A 15 9.70 18.93 16.26
N ARG A 16 8.55 19.52 15.93
CA ARG A 16 7.23 18.88 16.09
C ARG A 16 7.13 17.60 15.28
N TYR A 17 7.58 17.60 14.02
CA TYR A 17 7.60 16.41 13.19
C TYR A 17 8.50 15.32 13.77
N ALA A 18 9.71 15.66 14.19
CA ALA A 18 10.63 14.71 14.83
C ALA A 18 10.03 14.10 16.11
N ARG A 19 9.31 14.90 16.94
CA ARG A 19 8.60 14.38 18.12
C ARG A 19 7.44 13.48 17.74
N ALA A 20 6.64 13.85 16.74
CA ALA A 20 5.55 13.01 16.25
C ALA A 20 6.06 11.62 15.84
N MET A 21 7.12 11.56 15.04
CA MET A 21 7.73 10.29 14.63
C MET A 21 8.32 9.51 15.81
N ALA A 22 8.90 10.21 16.80
CA ALA A 22 9.39 9.55 18.01
C ALA A 22 8.27 8.98 18.90
N TYR A 23 7.15 9.67 19.01
CA TYR A 23 5.96 9.18 19.72
C TYR A 23 5.31 7.99 19.01
N MET A 24 5.27 7.97 17.68
CA MET A 24 4.82 6.78 16.94
C MET A 24 5.67 5.55 17.27
N ARG A 25 6.99 5.69 17.33
CA ARG A 25 7.90 4.57 17.67
C ARG A 25 7.78 4.11 19.13
N LYS A 26 7.32 4.99 20.03
CA LYS A 26 7.10 4.69 21.46
C LYS A 26 5.66 4.31 21.78
N PRO A 27 4.84 3.92 20.83
CA PRO A 27 3.39 3.88 20.69
C PRO A 27 2.59 4.86 21.58
N ASP A 28 3.10 6.10 21.75
CA ASP A 28 2.34 7.20 22.35
C ASP A 28 1.59 7.96 21.25
N LEU A 29 0.61 7.25 20.63
CA LEU A 29 -0.06 7.70 19.42
C LEU A 29 -0.87 8.97 19.63
N GLN A 30 -1.35 9.23 20.87
CA GLN A 30 -2.10 10.45 21.17
C GLN A 30 -1.19 11.69 21.11
N LYS A 31 0.03 11.60 21.64
CA LYS A 31 0.99 12.71 21.54
C LYS A 31 1.44 12.93 20.10
N SER A 32 1.66 11.84 19.36
CA SER A 32 1.96 11.95 17.93
C SER A 32 0.84 12.67 17.17
N LEU A 33 -0.42 12.30 17.43
CA LEU A 33 -1.59 12.91 16.81
C LEU A 33 -1.68 14.42 17.12
N ALA A 34 -1.40 14.82 18.36
CA ALA A 34 -1.41 16.23 18.76
C ALA A 34 -0.36 17.05 17.98
N GLU A 35 0.87 16.54 17.86
CA GLU A 35 1.93 17.20 17.09
C GLU A 35 1.57 17.30 15.59
N ILE A 36 1.06 16.23 14.99
CA ILE A 36 0.67 16.22 13.56
C ILE A 36 -0.50 17.18 13.29
N ASN A 37 -1.53 17.20 14.13
CA ASN A 37 -2.64 18.14 13.97
C ASN A 37 -2.18 19.60 14.09
N SER A 38 -1.22 19.87 14.98
CA SER A 38 -0.60 21.21 15.10
C SER A 38 0.17 21.60 13.82
N LEU A 39 0.90 20.65 13.20
CA LEU A 39 1.60 20.85 11.93
C LEU A 39 0.64 21.12 10.77
N ILE A 40 -0.43 20.33 10.66
CA ILE A 40 -1.46 20.50 9.62
C ILE A 40 -2.12 21.87 9.73
N LYS A 41 -2.35 22.37 10.98
CA LYS A 41 -2.94 23.68 11.19
C LYS A 41 -2.05 24.81 10.63
N ASP A 42 -0.73 24.69 10.78
CA ASP A 42 0.22 25.70 10.35
C ASP A 42 0.57 25.55 8.85
N GLU A 43 0.63 24.33 8.35
CA GLU A 43 1.01 24.01 6.97
C GLU A 43 -0.04 23.07 6.32
N PRO A 44 -1.25 23.56 6.01
CA PRO A 44 -2.38 22.72 5.54
C PRO A 44 -2.17 22.13 4.14
N ASN A 45 -1.15 22.57 3.41
CA ASN A 45 -0.85 22.08 2.06
C ASN A 45 0.32 21.07 2.02
N ASN A 46 0.77 20.59 3.17
CA ASN A 46 1.84 19.60 3.22
C ASN A 46 1.25 18.16 3.18
N PRO A 47 1.38 17.42 2.06
CA PRO A 47 0.76 16.11 1.91
C PRO A 47 1.28 15.07 2.91
N TYR A 48 2.53 15.20 3.35
CA TYR A 48 3.16 14.25 4.24
C TYR A 48 2.62 14.31 5.68
N PHE A 49 2.10 15.44 6.11
CA PHE A 49 1.43 15.51 7.42
C PHE A 49 0.11 14.76 7.42
N TYR A 50 -0.62 14.80 6.32
CA TYR A 50 -1.84 14.01 6.14
C TYR A 50 -1.55 12.51 5.99
N GLU A 51 -0.44 12.15 5.34
CA GLU A 51 0.03 10.76 5.30
C GLU A 51 0.25 10.23 6.73
N VAL A 52 1.02 10.96 7.56
CA VAL A 52 1.27 10.57 8.95
C VAL A 52 -0.03 10.54 9.76
N LEU A 53 -0.96 11.48 9.55
CA LEU A 53 -2.27 11.46 10.19
C LEU A 53 -3.05 10.19 9.84
N GLY A 54 -3.08 9.81 8.56
CA GLY A 54 -3.71 8.57 8.10
C GLY A 54 -3.07 7.34 8.74
N GLN A 55 -1.74 7.28 8.76
CA GLN A 55 -0.98 6.20 9.37
C GLN A 55 -1.26 6.06 10.87
N LEU A 56 -1.36 7.17 11.59
CA LEU A 56 -1.72 7.18 13.02
C LEU A 56 -3.10 6.54 13.26
N HIS A 57 -4.09 6.85 12.43
CA HIS A 57 -5.41 6.24 12.54
C HIS A 57 -5.37 4.73 12.25
N VAL A 58 -4.59 4.29 11.27
CA VAL A 58 -4.39 2.84 11.00
C VAL A 58 -3.71 2.16 12.20
N MET A 59 -2.66 2.76 12.77
CA MET A 59 -1.97 2.24 13.97
C MET A 59 -2.88 2.20 15.21
N MET A 60 -3.88 3.05 15.29
CA MET A 60 -4.92 3.04 16.33
C MET A 60 -6.02 2.01 16.06
N ALA A 61 -5.87 1.14 15.07
CA ALA A 61 -6.89 0.20 14.59
C ALA A 61 -8.20 0.89 14.14
N LYS A 62 -8.08 2.09 13.56
CA LYS A 62 -9.20 2.90 13.03
C LYS A 62 -8.94 3.29 11.58
N PRO A 63 -8.71 2.34 10.66
CA PRO A 63 -8.30 2.66 9.28
C PRO A 63 -9.32 3.52 8.54
N ALA A 64 -10.62 3.31 8.80
CA ALA A 64 -11.67 4.14 8.19
C ALA A 64 -11.53 5.64 8.51
N LEU A 65 -11.02 6.00 9.70
CA LEU A 65 -10.75 7.40 10.05
C LEU A 65 -9.49 7.96 9.37
N GLY A 66 -8.60 7.09 8.90
CA GLY A 66 -7.39 7.47 8.17
C GLY A 66 -7.64 7.81 6.70
N ILE A 67 -8.70 7.24 6.09
CA ILE A 67 -9.00 7.41 4.66
C ILE A 67 -9.09 8.88 4.25
N PRO A 68 -9.86 9.77 4.91
CA PRO A 68 -9.95 11.18 4.51
C PRO A 68 -8.61 11.92 4.55
N ALA A 69 -7.73 11.56 5.48
CA ALA A 69 -6.39 12.13 5.55
C ALA A 69 -5.54 11.69 4.35
N TYR A 70 -5.52 10.40 4.03
CA TYR A 70 -4.82 9.90 2.84
C TYR A 70 -5.40 10.46 1.53
N GLU A 71 -6.73 10.62 1.42
CA GLU A 71 -7.36 11.27 0.26
C GLU A 71 -6.86 12.70 0.10
N THR A 72 -6.71 13.44 1.20
CA THR A 72 -6.16 14.80 1.18
C THR A 72 -4.69 14.77 0.74
N ALA A 73 -3.88 13.84 1.27
CA ALA A 73 -2.48 13.68 0.87
C ALA A 73 -2.36 13.40 -0.64
N VAL A 74 -3.18 12.48 -1.17
CA VAL A 74 -3.22 12.14 -2.60
C VAL A 74 -3.69 13.32 -3.46
N LYS A 75 -4.68 14.10 -2.98
CA LYS A 75 -5.13 15.30 -3.68
C LYS A 75 -4.03 16.36 -3.78
N LEU A 76 -3.24 16.53 -2.73
CA LEU A 76 -2.13 17.48 -2.69
C LEU A 76 -0.93 17.02 -3.53
N LYS A 77 -0.72 15.70 -3.65
CA LYS A 77 0.38 15.11 -4.42
C LYS A 77 -0.08 13.84 -5.17
N PRO A 78 -0.81 14.01 -6.28
CA PRO A 78 -1.50 12.91 -6.96
C PRO A 78 -0.57 11.90 -7.67
N ASP A 79 0.67 12.27 -7.93
CA ASP A 79 1.69 11.47 -8.61
C ASP A 79 2.60 10.67 -7.67
N ALA A 80 2.37 10.75 -6.34
CA ALA A 80 3.16 10.02 -5.36
C ALA A 80 2.63 8.57 -5.21
N PRO A 81 3.37 7.54 -5.67
CA PRO A 81 2.91 6.15 -5.61
C PRO A 81 2.70 5.68 -4.17
N GLN A 82 3.55 6.10 -3.23
CA GLN A 82 3.48 5.72 -1.82
C GLN A 82 2.19 6.22 -1.16
N LEU A 83 1.74 7.44 -1.47
CA LEU A 83 0.47 7.97 -0.94
C LEU A 83 -0.74 7.23 -1.51
N ARG A 84 -0.68 6.82 -2.77
CA ARG A 84 -1.71 6.00 -3.42
C ARG A 84 -1.79 4.61 -2.79
N ALA A 85 -0.64 3.96 -2.58
CA ALA A 85 -0.58 2.66 -1.92
C ALA A 85 -1.11 2.76 -0.48
N ALA A 86 -0.66 3.75 0.30
CA ALA A 86 -1.13 3.95 1.67
C ALA A 86 -2.64 4.18 1.78
N LEU A 87 -3.23 4.94 0.83
CA LEU A 87 -4.68 5.11 0.74
C LEU A 87 -5.37 3.76 0.49
N ALA A 88 -4.87 2.98 -0.46
CA ALA A 88 -5.43 1.66 -0.78
C ALA A 88 -5.34 0.71 0.42
N THR A 89 -4.20 0.66 1.11
CA THR A 89 -4.02 -0.11 2.36
C THR A 89 -5.10 0.25 3.39
N ALA A 90 -5.35 1.55 3.62
CA ALA A 90 -6.37 2.00 4.57
C ALA A 90 -7.79 1.62 4.11
N GLN A 91 -8.07 1.72 2.80
CA GLN A 91 -9.35 1.30 2.21
C GLN A 91 -9.60 -0.19 2.40
N LEU A 92 -8.59 -1.04 2.16
CA LEU A 92 -8.68 -2.49 2.32
C LEU A 92 -8.81 -2.89 3.81
N ALA A 93 -8.11 -2.20 4.69
CA ALA A 93 -8.15 -2.45 6.13
C ALA A 93 -9.42 -1.96 6.83
N SER A 94 -10.30 -1.21 6.13
CA SER A 94 -11.48 -0.57 6.73
C SER A 94 -12.69 -1.50 6.92
N ASP A 95 -12.56 -2.79 6.60
CA ASP A 95 -13.64 -3.79 6.62
C ASP A 95 -14.86 -3.41 5.74
N ASN A 96 -14.65 -2.53 4.76
CA ASN A 96 -15.69 -2.12 3.81
C ASN A 96 -15.36 -2.61 2.39
N PRO A 97 -15.93 -3.76 1.95
CA PRO A 97 -15.67 -4.31 0.62
C PRO A 97 -16.05 -3.38 -0.55
N ALA A 98 -16.96 -2.42 -0.31
CA ALA A 98 -17.35 -1.44 -1.33
C ALA A 98 -16.20 -0.50 -1.73
N LEU A 99 -15.13 -0.41 -0.93
CA LEU A 99 -13.93 0.37 -1.23
C LEU A 99 -12.90 -0.38 -2.08
N ALA A 100 -13.06 -1.70 -2.30
CA ALA A 100 -12.12 -2.49 -3.09
C ALA A 100 -11.90 -1.96 -4.52
N PRO A 101 -12.92 -1.49 -5.28
CA PRO A 101 -12.67 -0.86 -6.58
C PRO A 101 -11.81 0.41 -6.51
N ALA A 102 -12.01 1.24 -5.47
CA ALA A 102 -11.22 2.44 -5.26
C ALA A 102 -9.77 2.10 -4.86
N ALA A 103 -9.58 1.08 -4.02
CA ALA A 103 -8.26 0.56 -3.69
C ALA A 103 -7.52 0.07 -4.94
N ILE A 104 -8.17 -0.73 -5.81
CA ILE A 104 -7.59 -1.18 -7.08
C ILE A 104 -7.18 0.01 -7.95
N ALA A 105 -8.00 1.04 -8.04
CA ALA A 105 -7.67 2.22 -8.84
C ALA A 105 -6.41 2.92 -8.31
N ASN A 106 -6.28 3.08 -7.01
CA ASN A 106 -5.09 3.65 -6.37
C ASN A 106 -3.84 2.78 -6.57
N LEU A 107 -3.96 1.46 -6.37
CA LEU A 107 -2.85 0.52 -6.56
C LEU A 107 -2.37 0.47 -8.01
N LYS A 108 -3.29 0.55 -8.98
CA LYS A 108 -2.92 0.65 -10.40
C LYS A 108 -2.07 1.88 -10.68
N VAL A 109 -2.42 3.04 -10.11
CA VAL A 109 -1.62 4.27 -10.28
C VAL A 109 -0.24 4.13 -9.61
N ALA A 110 -0.17 3.51 -8.43
CA ALA A 110 1.11 3.23 -7.76
C ALA A 110 2.00 2.34 -8.64
N LEU A 111 1.46 1.26 -9.21
CA LEU A 111 2.17 0.33 -10.08
C LEU A 111 2.62 0.93 -11.42
N LEU A 112 2.07 2.06 -11.88
CA LEU A 112 2.60 2.78 -13.04
C LEU A 112 4.02 3.33 -12.80
N ARG A 113 4.41 3.54 -11.55
CA ARG A 113 5.72 4.06 -11.15
C ARG A 113 6.61 2.99 -10.54
N GLU A 114 6.03 2.10 -9.78
CA GLU A 114 6.71 1.03 -9.02
C GLU A 114 6.11 -0.34 -9.42
N SER A 115 6.27 -0.70 -10.71
CA SER A 115 5.62 -1.87 -11.32
C SER A 115 6.05 -3.21 -10.72
N GLU A 116 7.20 -3.25 -10.04
CA GLU A 116 7.80 -4.46 -9.47
C GLU A 116 7.63 -4.56 -7.95
N ASP A 117 6.88 -3.63 -7.31
CA ASP A 117 6.67 -3.69 -5.85
C ASP A 117 5.79 -4.90 -5.45
N PRO A 118 6.37 -5.92 -4.77
CA PRO A 118 5.63 -7.14 -4.43
C PRO A 118 4.49 -6.87 -3.45
N PHE A 119 4.63 -5.85 -2.59
CA PHE A 119 3.61 -5.53 -1.60
C PHE A 119 2.38 -4.91 -2.25
N THR A 120 2.55 -3.98 -3.17
CA THR A 120 1.44 -3.39 -3.93
C THR A 120 0.68 -4.45 -4.74
N TRP A 121 1.38 -5.42 -5.33
CA TRP A 121 0.74 -6.56 -5.99
C TRP A 121 -0.01 -7.48 -5.02
N TYR A 122 0.51 -7.68 -3.81
CA TYR A 122 -0.18 -8.44 -2.76
C TYR A 122 -1.49 -7.76 -2.35
N GLU A 123 -1.49 -6.45 -2.13
CA GLU A 123 -2.70 -5.68 -1.84
C GLU A 123 -3.70 -5.71 -3.01
N MET A 124 -3.22 -5.67 -4.24
CA MET A 124 -4.05 -5.84 -5.43
C MET A 124 -4.76 -7.19 -5.43
N ALA A 125 -4.08 -8.27 -5.03
CA ALA A 125 -4.68 -9.59 -4.91
C ALA A 125 -5.78 -9.62 -3.84
N GLN A 126 -5.57 -8.97 -2.71
CA GLN A 126 -6.60 -8.85 -1.67
C GLN A 126 -7.84 -8.09 -2.18
N ALA A 127 -7.62 -6.97 -2.85
CA ALA A 127 -8.70 -6.16 -3.41
C ALA A 127 -9.55 -6.95 -4.42
N TYR A 128 -8.92 -7.70 -5.33
CA TYR A 128 -9.65 -8.55 -6.26
C TYR A 128 -10.34 -9.72 -5.58
N SER A 129 -9.77 -10.27 -4.50
CA SER A 129 -10.43 -11.31 -3.70
C SER A 129 -11.70 -10.79 -3.03
N LEU A 130 -11.70 -9.57 -2.48
CA LEU A 130 -12.89 -8.91 -1.94
C LEU A 130 -13.97 -8.72 -3.01
N MET A 131 -13.58 -8.48 -4.24
CA MET A 131 -14.49 -8.39 -5.40
C MET A 131 -14.90 -9.76 -5.97
N LYS A 132 -14.44 -10.87 -5.37
CA LYS A 132 -14.66 -12.24 -5.87
C LYS A 132 -14.17 -12.48 -7.30
N ASN A 133 -13.20 -11.70 -7.74
CA ASN A 133 -12.53 -11.86 -9.03
C ASN A 133 -11.28 -12.73 -8.87
N GLN A 134 -11.49 -14.05 -8.75
CA GLN A 134 -10.44 -15.01 -8.47
C GLN A 134 -9.32 -15.04 -9.54
N PRO A 135 -9.62 -14.96 -10.87
CA PRO A 135 -8.54 -14.94 -11.86
C PRO A 135 -7.60 -13.75 -11.71
N MET A 136 -8.13 -12.56 -11.42
CA MET A 136 -7.32 -11.37 -11.20
C MET A 136 -6.59 -11.40 -9.84
N ALA A 137 -7.19 -11.99 -8.82
CA ALA A 137 -6.52 -12.21 -7.52
C ALA A 137 -5.34 -13.17 -7.69
N ASP A 138 -5.53 -14.26 -8.44
CA ASP A 138 -4.45 -15.22 -8.74
C ASP A 138 -3.34 -14.57 -9.58
N LEU A 139 -3.66 -13.74 -10.59
CA LEU A 139 -2.67 -13.01 -11.36
C LEU A 139 -1.86 -12.05 -10.47
N SER A 140 -2.53 -11.26 -9.65
CA SER A 140 -1.86 -10.31 -8.73
C SER A 140 -0.99 -11.05 -7.70
N THR A 141 -1.43 -12.23 -7.23
CA THR A 141 -0.61 -13.09 -6.36
C THR A 141 0.62 -13.62 -7.11
N ALA A 142 0.47 -13.98 -8.39
CA ALA A 142 1.59 -14.41 -9.21
C ALA A 142 2.63 -13.30 -9.37
N GLU A 143 2.19 -12.07 -9.64
CA GLU A 143 3.05 -10.88 -9.74
C GLU A 143 3.80 -10.61 -8.43
N SER A 144 3.08 -10.63 -7.30
CA SER A 144 3.69 -10.44 -5.98
C SER A 144 4.80 -11.47 -5.72
N ASN A 145 4.53 -12.75 -6.03
CA ASN A 145 5.52 -13.81 -5.84
C ASN A 145 6.68 -13.72 -6.82
N TYR A 146 6.42 -13.35 -8.08
CA TYR A 146 7.43 -13.20 -9.12
C TYR A 146 8.42 -12.09 -8.74
N ASN A 147 7.92 -10.91 -8.42
CA ASN A 147 8.72 -9.76 -8.02
C ASN A 147 9.40 -9.98 -6.65
N GLY A 148 8.78 -10.78 -5.77
CA GLY A 148 9.38 -11.21 -4.50
C GLY A 148 10.37 -12.37 -4.61
N GLY A 149 10.65 -12.90 -5.83
CA GLY A 149 11.61 -13.96 -6.08
C GLY A 149 11.11 -15.38 -5.78
N ASN A 150 9.84 -15.57 -5.43
CA ASN A 150 9.24 -16.87 -5.16
C ASN A 150 8.70 -17.50 -6.47
N MET A 151 9.60 -17.95 -7.33
CA MET A 151 9.28 -18.42 -8.69
C MET A 151 8.33 -19.61 -8.71
N ARG A 152 8.41 -20.50 -7.72
CA ARG A 152 7.51 -21.66 -7.63
C ARG A 152 6.05 -21.22 -7.42
N GLN A 153 5.80 -20.32 -6.49
CA GLN A 153 4.46 -19.79 -6.23
C GLN A 153 3.97 -18.92 -7.38
N ALA A 154 4.85 -18.10 -7.96
CA ALA A 154 4.54 -17.31 -9.14
C ALA A 154 4.02 -18.18 -10.28
N PHE A 155 4.72 -19.29 -10.60
CA PHE A 155 4.29 -20.26 -11.64
C PHE A 155 2.92 -20.88 -11.33
N VAL A 156 2.68 -21.30 -10.08
CA VAL A 156 1.42 -21.92 -9.66
C VAL A 156 0.26 -20.97 -9.82
N PHE A 157 0.38 -19.74 -9.28
CA PHE A 157 -0.69 -18.76 -9.33
C PHE A 157 -0.92 -18.21 -10.74
N ALA A 158 0.13 -17.96 -11.53
CA ALA A 158 -0.01 -17.57 -12.93
C ALA A 158 -0.71 -18.65 -13.76
N SER A 159 -0.40 -19.94 -13.53
CA SER A 159 -1.08 -21.05 -14.20
C SER A 159 -2.58 -21.16 -13.84
N ARG A 160 -2.96 -20.81 -12.61
CA ARG A 160 -4.34 -20.72 -12.19
C ARG A 160 -5.05 -19.53 -12.82
N ALA A 161 -4.45 -18.35 -12.77
CA ALA A 161 -4.96 -17.11 -13.36
C ALA A 161 -5.25 -17.30 -14.86
N ARG A 162 -4.29 -17.84 -15.61
CA ARG A 162 -4.41 -18.07 -17.06
C ARG A 162 -5.63 -18.90 -17.44
N ARG A 163 -6.03 -19.88 -16.61
CA ARG A 163 -7.22 -20.72 -16.87
C ARG A 163 -8.54 -19.98 -16.71
N GLY A 164 -8.56 -18.95 -15.88
CA GLY A 164 -9.77 -18.16 -15.60
C GLY A 164 -9.85 -16.83 -16.36
N LEU A 165 -8.77 -16.39 -16.98
CA LEU A 165 -8.71 -15.14 -17.75
C LEU A 165 -9.13 -15.38 -19.21
N PRO A 166 -9.75 -14.36 -19.87
CA PRO A 166 -10.10 -14.45 -21.29
C PRO A 166 -8.84 -14.66 -22.14
N GLN A 167 -8.83 -15.72 -22.94
CA GLN A 167 -7.70 -16.08 -23.79
C GLN A 167 -7.32 -14.91 -24.72
N GLY A 168 -6.02 -14.57 -24.78
CA GLY A 168 -5.50 -13.50 -25.60
C GLY A 168 -5.66 -12.09 -25.02
N SER A 169 -6.31 -11.94 -23.85
CA SER A 169 -6.33 -10.65 -23.14
C SER A 169 -4.93 -10.27 -22.65
N VAL A 170 -4.72 -8.98 -22.34
CA VAL A 170 -3.46 -8.48 -21.77
C VAL A 170 -3.11 -9.22 -20.46
N ASP A 171 -4.10 -9.43 -19.58
CA ASP A 171 -3.90 -10.12 -18.32
C ASP A 171 -3.58 -11.61 -18.54
N TRP A 172 -4.19 -12.25 -19.54
CA TRP A 172 -3.85 -13.63 -19.90
C TRP A 172 -2.41 -13.74 -20.43
N GLN A 173 -1.99 -12.79 -21.28
CA GLN A 173 -0.61 -12.73 -21.78
C GLN A 173 0.37 -12.53 -20.63
N ARG A 174 0.08 -11.61 -19.72
CA ARG A 174 0.89 -11.36 -18.53
C ARG A 174 1.04 -12.62 -17.66
N ALA A 175 -0.05 -13.36 -17.43
CA ALA A 175 0.03 -14.66 -16.76
C ALA A 175 0.92 -15.66 -17.49
N ASN A 176 0.85 -15.68 -18.82
CA ASN A 176 1.65 -16.57 -19.65
C ASN A 176 3.14 -16.20 -19.62
N ASP A 177 3.47 -14.91 -19.57
CA ASP A 177 4.86 -14.43 -19.46
C ASP A 177 5.48 -14.86 -18.12
N ILE A 178 4.73 -14.73 -17.02
CA ILE A 178 5.19 -15.23 -15.71
C ILE A 178 5.40 -16.75 -15.73
N ILE A 179 4.50 -17.52 -16.36
CA ILE A 179 4.66 -18.97 -16.51
C ILE A 179 5.95 -19.30 -17.24
N GLY A 180 6.24 -18.59 -18.34
CA GLY A 180 7.45 -18.79 -19.12
C GLY A 180 8.73 -18.46 -18.34
N ALA A 181 8.72 -17.34 -17.63
CA ALA A 181 9.87 -16.87 -16.86
C ALA A 181 10.13 -17.68 -15.58
N ALA A 182 9.07 -18.01 -14.84
CA ALA A 182 9.18 -18.71 -13.55
C ALA A 182 9.29 -20.24 -13.68
N GLY A 183 8.77 -20.84 -14.76
CA GLY A 183 8.71 -22.29 -14.94
C GLY A 183 10.05 -23.04 -14.82
N PRO A 184 11.12 -22.60 -15.50
CA PRO A 184 12.42 -23.24 -15.39
C PRO A 184 13.00 -23.20 -13.97
N GLN A 185 12.81 -22.08 -13.26
CA GLN A 185 13.31 -21.90 -11.89
C GLN A 185 12.44 -22.66 -10.87
N ALA A 186 11.15 -22.73 -11.07
CA ALA A 186 10.24 -23.53 -10.25
C ALA A 186 10.59 -25.01 -10.26
N ALA A 187 11.03 -25.55 -11.41
CA ALA A 187 11.46 -26.93 -11.56
C ALA A 187 12.78 -27.22 -10.79
N GLN A 188 13.65 -26.23 -10.64
CA GLN A 188 14.91 -26.36 -9.88
C GLN A 188 14.69 -26.30 -8.36
N GLN A 189 13.76 -25.49 -7.88
CA GLN A 189 13.44 -25.36 -6.45
C GLN A 189 12.65 -26.54 -5.88
N GLY A 190 12.20 -27.47 -6.71
CA GLY A 190 11.43 -28.65 -6.33
C GLY A 190 12.28 -29.93 -6.22
N ARG A 191 13.61 -29.84 -6.42
CA ARG A 191 14.56 -30.90 -6.23
C ARG A 191 15.32 -30.74 -4.92
#